data_d74daabc2626bf174ba1881a81e2a23f
#
_entry.id   d74daabc2626bf174ba1881a81e2a23f
#
_cell.length_a   1.000
_cell.length_b   1.000
_cell.length_c   1.000
_cell.angle_alpha   90.00
_cell.angle_beta   90.00
_cell.angle_gamma   90.00
#
_symmetry.space_group_name_H-M   'P 1'
#
loop_
_entity.id
_entity.type
_entity.pdbx_description
1 polymer ?
#
loop_
_entity_poly.entity_id
_entity_poly.type
_entity_poly.pdbx_seq_one_letter_code
_entity_poly.pdbx_strand_id
1 'polypeptide(L)'
;MIPFPQGTHRAADEKSLPRSIIAALPRTYAIIFYSTDLRFGWAMLALNLCVPWIGLAGLAGVLAAACLAWVLQVDRGWIRSGFALFNPLLACSAMVLAGMLGGWAPGVIVMLWAAAAVFSLLLTIGMQGWIGSRMGLSVQSLPAVIVVCLLHFTGVGSGGQQVVAQVASATSQIDLLAMPDVLQGFFRAFAAMVFQSSAGAGILVYVALVFSSPLGAVMATLGYVAGAATLWMLGLPMGATGTTWCGFNFLLAGVALGAGYQVPNRASLLLAVVGGGMTALVAVALSVWMGWFGLGVGALPYNLVVLGVMAALRLLPRPIGLIVSPWTTLQPEGMARLMQISALRFPHYYQPAVFLPGAGERVVTQGFDGALTHRGWWRHALDF
;
A
#
# COMPACT_ATOMS: atom_id res chain seq x y z
N MET A 1 -4.80 10.99 -16.36
CA MET A 1 -5.19 11.56 -15.06
C MET A 1 -6.07 10.54 -14.38
N ILE A 2 -5.66 9.95 -13.26
CA ILE A 2 -6.63 9.31 -12.39
C ILE A 2 -7.29 10.50 -11.70
N PRO A 3 -8.56 10.81 -11.95
CA PRO A 3 -9.25 11.74 -11.11
C PRO A 3 -9.38 11.02 -9.76
N PHE A 4 -8.50 11.35 -8.80
CA PHE A 4 -8.98 11.30 -7.44
C PHE A 4 -10.33 12.01 -7.50
N PRO A 5 -11.40 11.45 -6.91
CA PRO A 5 -12.67 12.11 -6.90
C PRO A 5 -12.45 13.53 -6.34
N GLN A 6 -12.33 14.50 -7.24
CA GLN A 6 -12.54 15.87 -6.85
C GLN A 6 -14.02 15.89 -6.50
N GLY A 7 -14.25 15.67 -5.21
CA GLY A 7 -15.60 15.69 -4.69
C GLY A 7 -16.18 17.06 -4.90
N THR A 8 -17.06 17.15 -5.88
CA THR A 8 -18.20 18.05 -5.80
C THR A 8 -19.08 17.57 -4.63
N HIS A 9 -18.50 17.52 -3.44
CA HIS A 9 -19.26 17.32 -2.23
C HIS A 9 -19.78 18.67 -1.78
N ARG A 10 -21.05 18.85 -2.10
CA ARG A 10 -21.95 19.80 -1.45
C ARG A 10 -21.54 19.99 0.02
N ALA A 11 -21.52 21.24 0.45
CA ALA A 11 -21.25 21.74 1.79
C ALA A 11 -22.21 21.23 2.91
N ALA A 12 -22.80 20.05 2.76
CA ALA A 12 -23.88 19.55 3.62
C ALA A 12 -23.47 18.44 4.59
N ASP A 13 -22.21 18.02 4.64
CA ASP A 13 -21.79 16.95 5.57
C ASP A 13 -20.55 17.38 6.38
N GLU A 14 -20.72 18.39 7.23
CA GLU A 14 -19.77 18.72 8.30
C GLU A 14 -19.78 17.63 9.38
N LYS A 15 -19.34 16.43 9.03
CA LYS A 15 -19.06 15.41 10.05
C LYS A 15 -17.88 15.90 10.87
N SER A 16 -18.08 15.96 12.17
CA SER A 16 -17.06 16.37 13.14
C SER A 16 -15.76 15.57 12.94
N LEU A 17 -14.60 16.18 13.20
CA LEU A 17 -13.28 15.55 13.13
C LEU A 17 -13.24 14.13 13.72
N PRO A 18 -13.79 13.84 14.93
CA PRO A 18 -13.80 12.51 15.51
C PRO A 18 -14.45 11.45 14.62
N ARG A 19 -15.60 11.76 14.01
CA ARG A 19 -16.30 10.83 13.10
C ARG A 19 -15.48 10.53 11.83
N SER A 20 -14.76 11.51 11.31
CA SER A 20 -13.90 11.33 10.14
C SER A 20 -12.70 10.44 10.48
N ILE A 21 -12.09 10.60 11.65
CA ILE A 21 -10.96 9.77 12.13
C ILE A 21 -11.42 8.33 12.36
N ILE A 22 -12.52 8.11 13.09
CA ILE A 22 -13.04 6.77 13.36
C ILE A 22 -13.33 6.02 12.05
N ALA A 23 -13.86 6.72 11.04
CA ALA A 23 -14.12 6.13 9.72
C ALA A 23 -12.83 5.86 8.92
N ALA A 24 -11.76 6.62 9.15
CA ALA A 24 -10.47 6.47 8.48
C ALA A 24 -9.64 5.31 9.04
N LEU A 25 -9.73 5.05 10.35
CA LEU A 25 -8.89 4.06 11.04
C LEU A 25 -8.86 2.69 10.34
N PRO A 26 -9.98 1.98 10.16
CA PRO A 26 -9.95 0.67 9.51
C PRO A 26 -9.48 0.76 8.06
N ARG A 27 -9.78 1.84 7.34
CA ARG A 27 -9.31 2.05 5.97
C ARG A 27 -7.81 2.22 5.89
N THR A 28 -7.21 2.89 6.88
CA THR A 28 -5.76 3.09 6.98
C THR A 28 -5.01 1.75 7.09
N TYR A 29 -5.57 0.78 7.79
CA TYR A 29 -5.00 -0.56 7.88
C TYR A 29 -5.33 -1.42 6.65
N ALA A 30 -6.54 -1.32 6.12
CA ALA A 30 -6.95 -2.10 4.95
C ALA A 30 -6.17 -1.73 3.68
N ILE A 31 -5.85 -0.45 3.49
CA ILE A 31 -5.17 0.05 2.29
C ILE A 31 -3.75 -0.53 2.13
N ILE A 32 -3.10 -0.97 3.22
CA ILE A 32 -1.80 -1.66 3.18
C ILE A 32 -1.87 -2.88 2.26
N PHE A 33 -3.01 -3.56 2.24
CA PHE A 33 -3.28 -4.76 1.44
C PHE A 33 -4.08 -4.47 0.17
N TYR A 34 -4.20 -3.20 -0.24
CA TYR A 34 -5.06 -2.78 -1.34
C TYR A 34 -6.53 -3.17 -1.16
N SER A 35 -6.96 -3.39 0.09
CA SER A 35 -8.34 -3.72 0.46
C SER A 35 -9.12 -2.47 0.84
N THR A 36 -10.43 -2.47 0.55
CA THR A 36 -11.38 -1.44 0.98
C THR A 36 -12.37 -1.98 2.03
N ASP A 37 -12.22 -3.25 2.43
CA ASP A 37 -13.08 -3.89 3.42
C ASP A 37 -12.77 -3.39 4.83
N LEU A 38 -13.78 -2.77 5.46
CA LEU A 38 -13.65 -2.23 6.81
C LEU A 38 -13.47 -3.33 7.87
N ARG A 39 -14.08 -4.51 7.66
CA ARG A 39 -13.94 -5.65 8.59
C ARG A 39 -12.51 -6.16 8.60
N PHE A 40 -11.93 -6.26 7.41
CA PHE A 40 -10.51 -6.58 7.26
C PHE A 40 -9.63 -5.53 7.94
N GLY A 41 -9.91 -4.24 7.74
CA GLY A 41 -9.16 -3.16 8.37
C GLY A 41 -9.22 -3.19 9.91
N TRP A 42 -10.38 -3.47 10.50
CA TRP A 42 -10.51 -3.65 11.95
C TRP A 42 -9.74 -4.87 12.46
N ALA A 43 -9.77 -5.98 11.73
CA ALA A 43 -8.97 -7.17 12.08
C ALA A 43 -7.46 -6.86 12.06
N MET A 44 -6.98 -6.13 11.06
CA MET A 44 -5.57 -5.72 10.96
C MET A 44 -5.17 -4.78 12.09
N LEU A 45 -6.01 -3.82 12.47
CA LEU A 45 -5.80 -2.97 13.64
C LEU A 45 -5.70 -3.81 14.93
N ALA A 46 -6.62 -4.73 15.12
CA ALA A 46 -6.61 -5.60 16.30
C ALA A 46 -5.33 -6.45 16.37
N LEU A 47 -4.93 -7.05 15.25
CA LEU A 47 -3.67 -7.81 15.16
C LEU A 47 -2.44 -6.93 15.42
N ASN A 48 -2.41 -5.72 14.90
CA ASN A 48 -1.31 -4.78 15.16
C ASN A 48 -1.21 -4.42 16.64
N LEU A 49 -2.34 -4.27 17.34
CA LEU A 49 -2.40 -4.01 18.78
C LEU A 49 -2.00 -5.22 19.66
N CYS A 50 -1.93 -6.44 19.11
CA CYS A 50 -1.41 -7.59 19.84
C CYS A 50 0.06 -7.42 20.27
N VAL A 51 0.83 -6.55 19.59
CA VAL A 51 2.13 -6.05 20.09
C VAL A 51 1.92 -4.58 20.50
N PRO A 52 1.58 -4.32 21.78
CA PRO A 52 1.01 -3.05 22.21
C PRO A 52 1.87 -1.84 21.87
N TRP A 53 3.18 -1.93 22.05
CA TRP A 53 4.09 -0.81 21.78
C TRP A 53 4.12 -0.41 20.30
N ILE A 54 4.14 -1.38 19.39
CA ILE A 54 4.12 -1.14 17.95
C ILE A 54 2.74 -0.62 17.53
N GLY A 55 1.68 -1.29 18.00
CA GLY A 55 0.31 -0.92 17.66
C GLY A 55 -0.09 0.45 18.18
N LEU A 56 0.25 0.77 19.43
CA LEU A 56 -0.03 2.09 20.01
C LEU A 56 0.77 3.21 19.35
N ALA A 57 2.04 2.95 19.02
CA ALA A 57 2.86 3.94 18.30
C ALA A 57 2.26 4.24 16.91
N GLY A 58 1.87 3.21 16.17
CA GLY A 58 1.22 3.36 14.86
C GLY A 58 -0.12 4.09 14.97
N LEU A 59 -0.99 3.68 15.91
CA LEU A 59 -2.29 4.31 16.13
C LEU A 59 -2.16 5.79 16.51
N ALA A 60 -1.27 6.09 17.45
CA ALA A 60 -0.99 7.46 17.84
C ALA A 60 -0.43 8.28 16.66
N GLY A 61 0.42 7.68 15.79
CA GLY A 61 0.89 8.28 14.54
C GLY A 61 -0.25 8.65 13.60
N VAL A 62 -1.22 7.75 13.42
CA VAL A 62 -2.43 8.01 12.64
C VAL A 62 -3.22 9.18 13.22
N LEU A 63 -3.42 9.22 14.54
CA LEU A 63 -4.18 10.27 15.20
C LEU A 63 -3.48 11.63 15.07
N ALA A 64 -2.17 11.70 15.33
CA ALA A 64 -1.38 12.93 15.17
C ALA A 64 -1.42 13.44 13.72
N ALA A 65 -1.22 12.55 12.76
CA ALA A 65 -1.28 12.88 11.34
C ALA A 65 -2.68 13.32 10.91
N ALA A 66 -3.75 12.71 11.42
CA ALA A 66 -5.13 13.09 11.12
C ALA A 66 -5.46 14.50 11.67
N CYS A 67 -5.02 14.81 12.90
CA CYS A 67 -5.16 16.14 13.47
C CYS A 67 -4.42 17.19 12.63
N LEU A 68 -3.17 16.90 12.25
CA LEU A 68 -2.37 17.80 11.42
C LEU A 68 -2.99 17.97 10.02
N ALA A 69 -3.41 16.87 9.38
CA ALA A 69 -4.05 16.90 8.07
C ALA A 69 -5.34 17.74 8.10
N TRP A 70 -6.09 17.68 9.20
CA TRP A 70 -7.27 18.52 9.38
C TRP A 70 -6.92 20.01 9.54
N VAL A 71 -5.90 20.34 10.33
CA VAL A 71 -5.39 21.73 10.51
C VAL A 71 -4.87 22.29 9.18
N LEU A 72 -4.16 21.48 8.40
CA LEU A 72 -3.65 21.85 7.08
C LEU A 72 -4.72 21.84 5.98
N GLN A 73 -5.97 21.54 6.33
CA GLN A 73 -7.10 21.46 5.39
C GLN A 73 -6.85 20.50 4.20
N VAL A 74 -6.16 19.40 4.47
CA VAL A 74 -5.98 18.34 3.47
C VAL A 74 -7.34 17.81 3.04
N ASP A 75 -7.49 17.43 1.76
CA ASP A 75 -8.71 16.90 1.20
C ASP A 75 -9.31 15.81 2.11
N ARG A 76 -10.57 15.98 2.48
CA ARG A 76 -11.26 15.08 3.42
C ARG A 76 -11.42 13.67 2.87
N GLY A 77 -11.45 13.51 1.55
CA GLY A 77 -11.47 12.23 0.88
C GLY A 77 -10.18 11.45 1.12
N TRP A 78 -9.02 12.12 1.11
CA TRP A 78 -7.73 11.51 1.41
C TRP A 78 -7.61 11.06 2.87
N ILE A 79 -8.15 11.85 3.80
CA ILE A 79 -8.19 11.47 5.22
C ILE A 79 -9.13 10.27 5.41
N ARG A 80 -10.37 10.35 4.91
CA ARG A 80 -11.39 9.30 5.08
C ARG A 80 -11.03 7.98 4.39
N SER A 81 -10.32 8.01 3.27
CA SER A 81 -9.84 6.80 2.59
C SER A 81 -8.69 6.12 3.33
N GLY A 82 -8.07 6.77 4.31
CA GLY A 82 -6.85 6.32 4.97
C GLY A 82 -5.56 6.61 4.18
N PHE A 83 -5.68 7.13 2.95
CA PHE A 83 -4.53 7.35 2.07
C PHE A 83 -3.50 8.33 2.64
N ALA A 84 -3.95 9.42 3.28
CA ALA A 84 -3.04 10.36 3.92
C ALA A 84 -2.39 9.80 5.20
N LEU A 85 -2.99 8.76 5.80
CA LEU A 85 -2.67 8.32 7.16
C LEU A 85 -1.84 7.02 7.22
N PHE A 86 -1.79 6.22 6.14
CA PHE A 86 -1.13 4.92 6.19
C PHE A 86 0.41 5.03 6.26
N ASN A 87 1.03 6.05 5.65
CA ASN A 87 2.46 6.28 5.78
C ASN A 87 2.88 6.70 7.19
N PRO A 88 2.19 7.63 7.87
CA PRO A 88 2.37 7.88 9.31
C PRO A 88 2.23 6.62 10.17
N LEU A 89 1.22 5.77 9.92
CA LEU A 89 1.09 4.47 10.58
C LEU A 89 2.35 3.63 10.41
N LEU A 90 2.79 3.43 9.17
CA LEU A 90 3.95 2.60 8.85
C LEU A 90 5.24 3.15 9.45
N ALA A 91 5.49 4.47 9.32
CA ALA A 91 6.69 5.09 9.85
C ALA A 91 6.80 4.97 11.36
N CYS A 92 5.73 5.28 12.09
CA CYS A 92 5.69 5.22 13.55
C CYS A 92 5.80 3.79 14.09
N SER A 93 5.12 2.81 13.47
CA SER A 93 5.24 1.40 13.83
C SER A 93 6.64 0.85 13.53
N ALA A 94 7.21 1.19 12.37
CA ALA A 94 8.53 0.72 11.96
C ALA A 94 9.65 1.27 12.86
N MET A 95 9.54 2.49 13.36
CA MET A 95 10.50 3.07 14.31
C MET A 95 10.60 2.24 15.60
N VAL A 96 9.46 1.81 16.13
CA VAL A 96 9.43 0.96 17.33
C VAL A 96 9.99 -0.42 17.02
N LEU A 97 9.56 -1.02 15.90
CA LEU A 97 10.06 -2.33 15.47
C LEU A 97 11.58 -2.33 15.25
N ALA A 98 12.11 -1.25 14.65
CA ALA A 98 13.55 -1.10 14.41
C ALA A 98 14.35 -0.75 15.68
N GLY A 99 13.70 -0.68 16.85
CA GLY A 99 14.37 -0.35 18.09
C GLY A 99 15.00 1.04 18.14
N MET A 100 14.60 1.93 17.24
CA MET A 100 15.17 3.29 17.12
C MET A 100 14.93 4.16 18.36
N LEU A 101 14.07 3.72 19.26
CA LEU A 101 13.69 4.44 20.47
C LEU A 101 14.44 4.00 21.72
N GLY A 102 15.32 3.00 21.62
CA GLY A 102 16.11 2.50 22.76
C GLY A 102 17.15 3.50 23.24
N GLY A 103 17.28 3.63 24.56
CA GLY A 103 18.34 4.46 25.18
C GLY A 103 18.09 5.97 25.21
N TRP A 104 16.99 6.47 24.65
CA TRP A 104 16.65 7.88 24.60
C TRP A 104 15.75 8.31 25.77
N ALA A 105 15.89 9.58 26.19
CA ALA A 105 14.98 10.17 27.14
C ALA A 105 13.54 10.22 26.57
N PRO A 106 12.49 10.06 27.39
CA PRO A 106 11.10 10.02 26.93
C PRO A 106 10.70 11.23 26.06
N GLY A 107 11.18 12.43 26.37
CA GLY A 107 10.90 13.63 25.57
C GLY A 107 11.48 13.55 24.15
N VAL A 108 12.68 12.97 23.98
CA VAL A 108 13.31 12.76 22.69
C VAL A 108 12.52 11.72 21.88
N ILE A 109 12.07 10.64 22.52
CA ILE A 109 11.23 9.63 21.89
C ILE A 109 9.95 10.23 21.32
N VAL A 110 9.23 11.04 22.12
CA VAL A 110 8.02 11.72 21.68
C VAL A 110 8.30 12.69 20.52
N MET A 111 9.39 13.44 20.60
CA MET A 111 9.79 14.38 19.54
C MET A 111 10.08 13.65 18.22
N LEU A 112 10.87 12.59 18.23
CA LEU A 112 11.22 11.80 17.04
C LEU A 112 10.00 11.11 16.45
N TRP A 113 9.15 10.57 17.31
CA TRP A 113 7.90 9.95 16.91
C TRP A 113 6.96 10.98 16.26
N ALA A 114 6.78 12.16 16.85
CA ALA A 114 5.99 13.24 16.26
C ALA A 114 6.59 13.71 14.93
N ALA A 115 7.91 13.85 14.84
CA ALA A 115 8.61 14.18 13.60
C ALA A 115 8.35 13.14 12.51
N ALA A 116 8.38 11.83 12.86
CA ALA A 116 8.07 10.77 11.92
C ALA A 116 6.63 10.86 11.38
N ALA A 117 5.65 11.09 12.27
CA ALA A 117 4.25 11.23 11.88
C ALA A 117 4.04 12.44 10.96
N VAL A 118 4.58 13.60 11.34
CA VAL A 118 4.46 14.85 10.59
C VAL A 118 5.16 14.74 9.23
N PHE A 119 6.41 14.31 9.22
CA PHE A 119 7.21 14.30 8.01
C PHE A 119 6.70 13.26 7.00
N SER A 120 6.27 12.08 7.45
CA SER A 120 5.67 11.08 6.56
C SER A 120 4.35 11.55 5.95
N LEU A 121 3.52 12.30 6.69
CA LEU A 121 2.32 12.94 6.16
C LEU A 121 2.66 13.97 5.08
N LEU A 122 3.56 14.89 5.38
CA LEU A 122 3.96 15.96 4.44
C LEU A 122 4.58 15.38 3.16
N LEU A 123 5.45 14.37 3.31
CA LEU A 123 6.02 13.65 2.16
C LEU A 123 4.93 12.93 1.36
N THR A 124 3.95 12.31 2.02
CA THR A 124 2.85 11.64 1.32
C THR A 124 2.07 12.63 0.46
N ILE A 125 1.73 13.79 1.01
CA ILE A 125 1.00 14.85 0.28
C ILE A 125 1.86 15.42 -0.85
N GLY A 126 3.11 15.80 -0.56
CA GLY A 126 4.00 16.43 -1.54
C GLY A 126 4.38 15.49 -2.69
N MET A 127 4.78 14.25 -2.36
CA MET A 127 5.13 13.26 -3.39
C MET A 127 3.91 12.82 -4.19
N GLN A 128 2.73 12.66 -3.56
CA GLN A 128 1.50 12.34 -4.31
C GLN A 128 1.09 13.49 -5.21
N GLY A 129 1.24 14.73 -4.78
CA GLY A 129 1.02 15.89 -5.62
C GLY A 129 1.92 15.89 -6.87
N TRP A 130 3.18 15.48 -6.72
CA TRP A 130 4.14 15.45 -7.82
C TRP A 130 4.05 14.18 -8.69
N ILE A 131 4.14 12.98 -8.08
CA ILE A 131 4.09 11.68 -8.78
C ILE A 131 2.67 11.42 -9.30
N GLY A 132 1.66 11.70 -8.48
CA GLY A 132 0.26 11.48 -8.83
C GLY A 132 -0.20 12.37 -9.99
N SER A 133 0.16 13.66 -9.99
CA SER A 133 -0.24 14.58 -11.05
C SER A 133 0.49 14.32 -12.36
N ARG A 134 1.79 14.01 -12.33
CA ARG A 134 2.61 13.81 -13.54
C ARG A 134 2.53 12.40 -14.09
N MET A 135 2.55 11.40 -13.21
CA MET A 135 2.60 9.99 -13.60
C MET A 135 1.28 9.25 -13.35
N GLY A 136 0.33 9.87 -12.63
CA GLY A 136 -0.92 9.24 -12.22
C GLY A 136 -0.73 8.00 -11.34
N LEU A 137 0.42 7.87 -10.67
CA LEU A 137 0.77 6.75 -9.81
C LEU A 137 0.59 7.12 -8.34
N SER A 138 0.29 6.13 -7.51
CA SER A 138 0.31 6.29 -6.05
C SER A 138 1.75 6.21 -5.52
N VAL A 139 2.07 7.04 -4.53
CA VAL A 139 3.39 7.02 -3.87
C VAL A 139 3.63 5.80 -2.99
N GLN A 140 2.60 5.01 -2.74
CA GLN A 140 2.64 3.80 -1.92
C GLN A 140 3.27 4.07 -0.54
N SER A 141 4.09 3.15 0.00
CA SER A 141 4.77 3.32 1.29
C SER A 141 6.13 4.03 1.20
N LEU A 142 6.49 4.60 0.04
CA LEU A 142 7.79 5.25 -0.16
C LEU A 142 8.04 6.41 0.84
N PRO A 143 7.06 7.28 1.17
CA PRO A 143 7.23 8.29 2.21
C PRO A 143 7.64 7.72 3.57
N ALA A 144 7.01 6.62 4.00
CA ALA A 144 7.36 5.97 5.26
C ALA A 144 8.79 5.41 5.23
N VAL A 145 9.18 4.75 4.14
CA VAL A 145 10.54 4.22 3.96
C VAL A 145 11.58 5.32 4.05
N ILE A 146 11.37 6.45 3.36
CA ILE A 146 12.29 7.59 3.39
C ILE A 146 12.45 8.11 4.83
N VAL A 147 11.34 8.29 5.55
CA VAL A 147 11.38 8.80 6.93
C VAL A 147 12.14 7.84 7.85
N VAL A 148 11.87 6.54 7.76
CA VAL A 148 12.55 5.53 8.58
C VAL A 148 14.05 5.51 8.29
N CYS A 149 14.46 5.57 7.02
CA CYS A 149 15.88 5.66 6.64
C CYS A 149 16.55 6.93 7.18
N LEU A 150 15.92 8.09 7.03
CA LEU A 150 16.46 9.36 7.52
C LEU A 150 16.64 9.34 9.04
N LEU A 151 15.67 8.82 9.78
CA LEU A 151 15.76 8.69 11.23
C LEU A 151 16.87 7.73 11.67
N HIS A 152 17.08 6.64 10.92
CA HIS A 152 18.20 5.74 11.18
C HIS A 152 19.54 6.47 11.04
N PHE A 153 19.74 7.28 9.98
CA PHE A 153 20.96 8.05 9.76
C PHE A 153 21.20 9.15 10.80
N THR A 154 20.19 9.60 11.54
CA THR A 154 20.41 10.55 12.65
C THR A 154 21.08 9.91 13.88
N GLY A 155 21.51 8.67 13.80
CA GLY A 155 22.15 7.94 14.89
C GLY A 155 21.17 7.34 15.92
N VAL A 156 19.86 7.50 15.67
CA VAL A 156 18.79 6.95 16.54
C VAL A 156 18.81 5.41 16.52
N GLY A 157 19.29 4.81 15.41
CA GLY A 157 19.36 3.36 15.26
C GLY A 157 20.54 2.67 15.95
N SER A 158 21.55 3.41 16.39
CA SER A 158 22.79 2.81 16.92
C SER A 158 22.64 2.14 18.30
N GLY A 159 21.65 2.54 19.08
CA GLY A 159 21.35 1.92 20.39
C GLY A 159 20.30 0.80 20.37
N GLY A 160 19.58 0.67 19.26
CA GLY A 160 18.37 -0.14 19.18
C GLY A 160 18.55 -1.59 18.72
N GLN A 161 19.71 -1.98 18.20
CA GLN A 161 19.91 -3.34 17.66
C GLN A 161 19.71 -4.45 18.71
N GLN A 162 20.05 -4.19 19.98
CA GLN A 162 19.82 -5.15 21.06
C GLN A 162 18.33 -5.31 21.40
N VAL A 163 17.54 -4.24 21.30
CA VAL A 163 16.09 -4.27 21.59
C VAL A 163 15.34 -5.01 20.47
N VAL A 164 15.74 -4.83 19.21
CA VAL A 164 15.15 -5.57 18.06
C VAL A 164 15.36 -7.07 18.23
N ALA A 165 16.57 -7.49 18.59
CA ALA A 165 16.88 -8.90 18.85
C ALA A 165 16.03 -9.47 20.00
N GLN A 166 15.79 -8.69 21.07
CA GLN A 166 14.96 -9.10 22.19
C GLN A 166 13.47 -9.17 21.84
N VAL A 167 12.93 -8.18 21.11
CA VAL A 167 11.53 -8.20 20.67
C VAL A 167 11.30 -9.33 19.66
N ALA A 168 12.21 -9.52 18.70
CA ALA A 168 12.14 -10.63 17.75
C ALA A 168 12.24 -11.99 18.42
N SER A 169 13.10 -12.15 19.43
CA SER A 169 13.24 -13.41 20.18
C SER A 169 12.02 -13.68 21.09
N ALA A 170 11.45 -12.65 21.71
CA ALA A 170 10.26 -12.80 22.55
C ALA A 170 9.02 -13.19 21.73
N THR A 171 8.88 -12.66 20.52
CA THR A 171 7.75 -12.97 19.62
C THR A 171 7.96 -14.28 18.85
N SER A 172 9.19 -14.71 18.58
CA SER A 172 9.48 -16.00 17.94
C SER A 172 9.20 -17.22 18.85
N GLN A 173 9.19 -17.02 20.17
CA GLN A 173 8.86 -18.09 21.13
C GLN A 173 7.37 -18.47 21.14
N ILE A 174 6.50 -17.69 20.47
CA ILE A 174 5.05 -17.96 20.42
C ILE A 174 4.65 -18.79 19.18
N ASP A 175 5.60 -19.24 18.35
CA ASP A 175 5.28 -20.17 17.25
C ASP A 175 4.99 -21.58 17.81
N LEU A 176 3.79 -21.74 18.35
CA LEU A 176 3.24 -23.00 18.88
C LEU A 176 2.94 -24.03 17.78
N LEU A 177 3.11 -23.68 16.52
CA LEU A 177 2.79 -24.52 15.37
C LEU A 177 4.08 -25.10 14.75
N ALA A 178 4.32 -26.39 14.97
CA ALA A 178 5.32 -27.13 14.23
C ALA A 178 4.88 -27.25 12.75
N MET A 179 5.41 -26.38 11.90
CA MET A 179 5.15 -26.40 10.46
C MET A 179 6.46 -26.35 9.65
N PRO A 180 6.47 -26.86 8.41
CA PRO A 180 7.62 -26.77 7.53
C PRO A 180 8.13 -25.33 7.37
N ASP A 181 9.46 -25.14 7.30
CA ASP A 181 10.12 -23.83 7.23
C ASP A 181 9.58 -22.94 6.09
N VAL A 182 9.26 -23.54 4.93
CA VAL A 182 8.69 -22.81 3.77
C VAL A 182 7.32 -22.21 4.10
N LEU A 183 6.46 -22.97 4.82
CA LEU A 183 5.15 -22.46 5.26
C LEU A 183 5.28 -21.41 6.36
N GLN A 184 6.23 -21.60 7.27
CA GLN A 184 6.56 -20.56 8.24
C GLN A 184 6.95 -19.25 7.57
N GLY A 185 7.85 -19.31 6.57
CA GLY A 185 8.26 -18.14 5.80
C GLY A 185 7.10 -17.44 5.11
N PHE A 186 6.21 -18.22 4.51
CA PHE A 186 4.99 -17.69 3.88
C PHE A 186 4.10 -16.92 4.85
N PHE A 187 3.73 -17.53 5.97
CA PHE A 187 2.85 -16.87 6.93
C PHE A 187 3.54 -15.73 7.68
N ARG A 188 4.82 -15.85 8.03
CA ARG A 188 5.56 -14.72 8.62
C ARG A 188 5.65 -13.52 7.68
N ALA A 189 5.69 -13.73 6.37
CA ALA A 189 5.64 -12.63 5.42
C ALA A 189 4.31 -11.86 5.46
N PHE A 190 3.17 -12.55 5.67
CA PHE A 190 1.88 -11.89 5.94
C PHE A 190 1.86 -11.16 7.30
N ALA A 191 2.40 -11.78 8.33
CA ALA A 191 2.48 -11.19 9.66
C ALA A 191 3.30 -9.88 9.64
N ALA A 192 4.40 -9.86 8.90
CA ALA A 192 5.29 -8.70 8.79
C ALA A 192 4.56 -7.44 8.26
N MET A 193 3.52 -7.60 7.44
CA MET A 193 2.72 -6.47 6.94
C MET A 193 1.95 -5.72 8.03
N VAL A 194 1.69 -6.38 9.15
CA VAL A 194 1.08 -5.78 10.36
C VAL A 194 2.07 -5.71 11.51
N PHE A 195 3.36 -5.74 11.21
CA PHE A 195 4.46 -5.65 12.16
C PHE A 195 4.47 -6.77 13.21
N GLN A 196 4.02 -7.97 12.82
CA GLN A 196 4.06 -9.18 13.64
C GLN A 196 5.14 -10.12 13.09
N SER A 197 5.71 -10.97 13.97
CA SER A 197 6.76 -11.92 13.58
C SER A 197 6.32 -13.38 13.62
N SER A 198 5.15 -13.69 14.22
CA SER A 198 4.68 -15.06 14.38
C SER A 198 3.94 -15.58 13.16
N ALA A 199 4.15 -16.85 12.81
CA ALA A 199 3.39 -17.50 11.75
C ALA A 199 1.89 -17.58 12.06
N GLY A 200 1.52 -17.71 13.34
CA GLY A 200 0.12 -17.68 13.78
C GLY A 200 -0.60 -16.38 13.43
N ALA A 201 0.04 -15.22 13.68
CA ALA A 201 -0.50 -13.92 13.24
C ALA A 201 -0.64 -13.87 11.72
N GLY A 202 0.34 -14.41 10.99
CA GLY A 202 0.30 -14.46 9.52
C GLY A 202 -0.84 -15.33 8.98
N ILE A 203 -1.16 -16.45 9.62
CA ILE A 203 -2.33 -17.27 9.28
C ILE A 203 -3.60 -16.43 9.43
N LEU A 204 -3.76 -15.69 10.53
CA LEU A 204 -4.94 -14.85 10.74
C LEU A 204 -5.05 -13.74 9.69
N VAL A 205 -3.93 -13.09 9.32
CA VAL A 205 -3.89 -12.10 8.23
C VAL A 205 -4.29 -12.73 6.91
N TYR A 206 -3.72 -13.90 6.57
CA TYR A 206 -4.03 -14.59 5.31
C TYR A 206 -5.48 -15.02 5.23
N VAL A 207 -6.01 -15.63 6.28
CA VAL A 207 -7.43 -16.03 6.37
C VAL A 207 -8.34 -14.81 6.23
N ALA A 208 -8.05 -13.72 6.96
CA ALA A 208 -8.82 -12.48 6.84
C ALA A 208 -8.77 -11.92 5.40
N LEU A 209 -7.61 -12.00 4.73
CA LEU A 209 -7.47 -11.56 3.34
C LEU A 209 -8.27 -12.45 2.38
N VAL A 210 -8.26 -13.78 2.56
CA VAL A 210 -9.06 -14.72 1.75
C VAL A 210 -10.55 -14.39 1.86
N PHE A 211 -11.05 -14.07 3.04
CA PHE A 211 -12.47 -13.69 3.23
C PHE A 211 -12.78 -12.30 2.67
N SER A 212 -11.84 -11.37 2.73
CA SER A 212 -12.01 -9.99 2.24
C SER A 212 -11.82 -9.89 0.73
N SER A 213 -10.76 -10.50 0.20
CA SER A 213 -10.36 -10.45 -1.21
C SER A 213 -9.67 -11.74 -1.63
N PRO A 214 -10.41 -12.77 -2.05
CA PRO A 214 -9.84 -14.04 -2.53
C PRO A 214 -8.86 -13.84 -3.69
N LEU A 215 -9.17 -12.95 -4.64
CA LEU A 215 -8.27 -12.63 -5.75
C LEU A 215 -6.99 -11.94 -5.25
N GLY A 216 -7.11 -11.04 -4.29
CA GLY A 216 -5.95 -10.42 -3.62
C GLY A 216 -5.06 -11.46 -2.94
N ALA A 217 -5.66 -12.43 -2.23
CA ALA A 217 -4.94 -13.52 -1.59
C ALA A 217 -4.21 -14.41 -2.61
N VAL A 218 -4.84 -14.74 -3.73
CA VAL A 218 -4.20 -15.52 -4.83
C VAL A 218 -3.01 -14.75 -5.40
N MET A 219 -3.16 -13.44 -5.69
CA MET A 219 -2.09 -12.62 -6.24
C MET A 219 -0.91 -12.46 -5.24
N ALA A 220 -1.21 -12.30 -3.95
CA ALA A 220 -0.20 -12.29 -2.89
C ALA A 220 0.58 -13.61 -2.86
N THR A 221 -0.13 -14.73 -2.88
CA THR A 221 0.47 -16.08 -2.87
C THR A 221 1.39 -16.29 -4.07
N LEU A 222 0.92 -15.93 -5.27
CA LEU A 222 1.72 -16.04 -6.50
C LEU A 222 2.98 -15.17 -6.46
N GLY A 223 2.85 -13.93 -5.99
CA GLY A 223 4.00 -13.04 -5.81
C GLY A 223 5.01 -13.61 -4.82
N TYR A 224 4.56 -14.14 -3.68
CA TYR A 224 5.43 -14.77 -2.69
C TYR A 224 6.15 -16.00 -3.25
N VAL A 225 5.41 -16.93 -3.87
CA VAL A 225 5.97 -18.15 -4.44
C VAL A 225 7.04 -17.81 -5.49
N ALA A 226 6.76 -16.86 -6.37
CA ALA A 226 7.71 -16.41 -7.38
C ALA A 226 8.98 -15.78 -6.76
N GLY A 227 8.82 -14.93 -5.74
CA GLY A 227 9.93 -14.33 -5.02
C GLY A 227 10.78 -15.36 -4.27
N ALA A 228 10.14 -16.29 -3.56
CA ALA A 228 10.82 -17.37 -2.84
C ALA A 228 11.56 -18.32 -3.82
N ALA A 229 10.94 -18.66 -4.95
CA ALA A 229 11.57 -19.45 -6.01
C ALA A 229 12.79 -18.73 -6.61
N THR A 230 12.71 -17.40 -6.77
CA THR A 230 13.85 -16.59 -7.24
C THR A 230 14.99 -16.62 -6.23
N LEU A 231 14.72 -16.52 -4.92
CA LEU A 231 15.76 -16.66 -3.88
C LEU A 231 16.41 -18.05 -3.96
N TRP A 232 15.60 -19.08 -4.11
CA TRP A 232 16.11 -20.45 -4.25
C TRP A 232 17.00 -20.62 -5.49
N MET A 233 16.61 -20.06 -6.63
CA MET A 233 17.45 -20.07 -7.85
C MET A 233 18.77 -19.33 -7.67
N LEU A 234 18.81 -18.35 -6.77
CA LEU A 234 20.05 -17.64 -6.39
C LEU A 234 20.87 -18.38 -5.33
N GLY A 235 20.47 -19.59 -4.92
CA GLY A 235 21.13 -20.36 -3.87
C GLY A 235 20.85 -19.86 -2.45
N LEU A 236 19.83 -19.02 -2.27
CA LEU A 236 19.40 -18.51 -0.97
C LEU A 236 18.23 -19.36 -0.42
N PRO A 237 18.10 -19.50 0.92
CA PRO A 237 17.00 -20.24 1.50
C PRO A 237 15.65 -19.56 1.20
N MET A 238 14.65 -20.36 0.80
CA MET A 238 13.30 -19.86 0.50
C MET A 238 12.30 -19.98 1.66
N GLY A 239 12.73 -20.55 2.79
CA GLY A 239 11.91 -20.68 3.99
C GLY A 239 11.95 -19.45 4.89
N ALA A 240 11.56 -19.61 6.16
CA ALA A 240 11.51 -18.52 7.13
C ALA A 240 12.85 -17.78 7.26
N THR A 241 13.97 -18.52 7.27
CA THR A 241 15.32 -17.95 7.38
C THR A 241 15.69 -17.06 6.20
N GLY A 242 15.22 -17.38 4.99
CA GLY A 242 15.51 -16.62 3.76
C GLY A 242 14.56 -15.49 3.49
N THR A 243 13.29 -15.62 3.91
CA THR A 243 12.23 -14.66 3.53
C THR A 243 11.81 -13.70 4.63
N THR A 244 12.21 -13.93 5.89
CA THR A 244 11.78 -13.10 7.03
C THR A 244 12.04 -11.61 6.83
N TRP A 245 13.16 -11.24 6.20
CA TRP A 245 13.56 -9.85 6.02
C TRP A 245 12.98 -9.17 4.76
N CYS A 246 12.43 -9.96 3.81
CA CYS A 246 12.01 -9.42 2.52
C CYS A 246 10.70 -10.00 1.97
N GLY A 247 10.21 -11.14 2.49
CA GLY A 247 9.09 -11.89 1.91
C GLY A 247 7.79 -11.10 1.75
N PHE A 248 7.50 -10.18 2.66
CA PHE A 248 6.33 -9.30 2.54
C PHE A 248 6.37 -8.38 1.30
N ASN A 249 7.55 -8.04 0.79
CA ASN A 249 7.70 -7.28 -0.44
C ASN A 249 7.19 -8.06 -1.65
N PHE A 250 7.40 -9.38 -1.67
CA PHE A 250 6.94 -10.25 -2.76
C PHE A 250 5.42 -10.34 -2.79
N LEU A 251 4.81 -10.48 -1.60
CA LEU A 251 3.35 -10.44 -1.42
C LEU A 251 2.77 -9.14 -1.94
N LEU A 252 3.31 -8.01 -1.48
CA LEU A 252 2.84 -6.67 -1.84
C LEU A 252 2.96 -6.42 -3.34
N ALA A 253 4.08 -6.80 -3.97
CA ALA A 253 4.26 -6.68 -5.41
C ALA A 253 3.23 -7.51 -6.17
N GLY A 254 2.98 -8.75 -5.71
CA GLY A 254 1.96 -9.62 -6.29
C GLY A 254 0.56 -9.01 -6.24
N VAL A 255 0.13 -8.53 -5.06
CA VAL A 255 -1.18 -7.89 -4.90
C VAL A 255 -1.27 -6.60 -5.72
N ALA A 256 -0.25 -5.73 -5.63
CA ALA A 256 -0.25 -4.44 -6.30
C ALA A 256 -0.36 -4.58 -7.83
N LEU A 257 0.49 -5.42 -8.42
CA LEU A 257 0.57 -5.59 -9.87
C LEU A 257 -0.52 -6.53 -10.41
N GLY A 258 -0.95 -7.51 -9.62
CA GLY A 258 -1.96 -8.49 -10.03
C GLY A 258 -3.40 -8.03 -9.86
N ALA A 259 -3.69 -7.22 -8.85
CA ALA A 259 -5.05 -6.90 -8.46
C ALA A 259 -5.27 -5.44 -8.02
N GLY A 260 -4.25 -4.76 -7.47
CA GLY A 260 -4.40 -3.40 -6.95
C GLY A 260 -4.46 -2.34 -8.05
N TYR A 261 -3.53 -2.39 -9.00
CA TYR A 261 -3.45 -1.44 -10.10
C TYR A 261 -3.97 -1.98 -11.44
N GLN A 262 -4.24 -3.27 -11.50
CA GLN A 262 -4.75 -3.94 -12.70
C GLN A 262 -6.09 -4.60 -12.40
N VAL A 263 -6.94 -4.70 -13.40
CA VAL A 263 -8.12 -5.56 -13.34
C VAL A 263 -7.65 -7.02 -13.39
N PRO A 264 -8.02 -7.86 -12.41
CA PRO A 264 -7.59 -9.25 -12.35
C PRO A 264 -7.96 -10.02 -13.62
N ASN A 265 -6.95 -10.54 -14.30
CA ASN A 265 -7.05 -11.36 -15.50
C ASN A 265 -5.78 -12.22 -15.66
N ARG A 266 -5.68 -13.01 -16.74
CA ARG A 266 -4.53 -13.90 -16.98
C ARG A 266 -3.21 -13.15 -17.12
N ALA A 267 -3.23 -11.96 -17.75
CA ALA A 267 -2.04 -11.13 -17.92
C ALA A 267 -1.60 -10.51 -16.59
N SER A 268 -2.54 -10.09 -15.74
CA SER A 268 -2.22 -9.55 -14.41
C SER A 268 -1.73 -10.63 -13.45
N LEU A 269 -2.19 -11.89 -13.59
CA LEU A 269 -1.62 -13.06 -12.89
C LEU A 269 -0.14 -13.23 -13.22
N LEU A 270 0.20 -13.20 -14.52
CA LEU A 270 1.59 -13.27 -14.95
C LEU A 270 2.41 -12.09 -14.40
N LEU A 271 1.82 -10.90 -14.41
CA LEU A 271 2.47 -9.71 -13.87
C LEU A 271 2.72 -9.81 -12.37
N ALA A 272 1.82 -10.45 -11.60
CA ALA A 272 2.04 -10.73 -10.18
C ALA A 272 3.24 -11.65 -9.95
N VAL A 273 3.38 -12.71 -10.76
CA VAL A 273 4.52 -13.64 -10.72
C VAL A 273 5.82 -12.94 -11.07
N VAL A 274 5.86 -12.24 -12.21
CA VAL A 274 7.05 -11.48 -12.65
C VAL A 274 7.43 -10.43 -11.63
N GLY A 275 6.44 -9.68 -11.11
CA GLY A 275 6.63 -8.67 -10.09
C GLY A 275 7.22 -9.22 -8.80
N GLY A 276 6.72 -10.36 -8.31
CA GLY A 276 7.26 -11.04 -7.13
C GLY A 276 8.73 -11.46 -7.32
N GLY A 277 9.06 -12.09 -8.46
CA GLY A 277 10.42 -12.49 -8.79
C GLY A 277 11.39 -11.30 -8.94
N MET A 278 10.98 -10.24 -9.67
CA MET A 278 11.77 -9.01 -9.79
C MET A 278 12.01 -8.37 -8.42
N THR A 279 10.99 -8.38 -7.56
CA THR A 279 11.12 -7.82 -6.21
C THR A 279 12.14 -8.58 -5.37
N ALA A 280 12.26 -9.90 -5.54
CA ALA A 280 13.28 -10.69 -4.86
C ALA A 280 14.69 -10.29 -5.33
N LEU A 281 14.92 -10.14 -6.65
CA LEU A 281 16.20 -9.68 -7.20
C LEU A 281 16.59 -8.31 -6.65
N VAL A 282 15.64 -7.36 -6.65
CA VAL A 282 15.85 -6.01 -6.13
C VAL A 282 16.10 -6.04 -4.62
N ALA A 283 15.40 -6.90 -3.87
CA ALA A 283 15.61 -7.05 -2.43
C ALA A 283 17.01 -7.55 -2.10
N VAL A 284 17.51 -8.55 -2.82
CA VAL A 284 18.88 -9.05 -2.65
C VAL A 284 19.90 -7.96 -2.96
N ALA A 285 19.77 -7.27 -4.08
CA ALA A 285 20.69 -6.19 -4.46
C ALA A 285 20.68 -5.04 -3.42
N LEU A 286 19.49 -4.63 -2.97
CA LEU A 286 19.35 -3.58 -1.95
C LEU A 286 19.86 -4.03 -0.58
N SER A 287 19.73 -5.30 -0.21
CA SER A 287 20.24 -5.79 1.08
C SER A 287 21.75 -5.67 1.19
N VAL A 288 22.47 -5.91 0.11
CA VAL A 288 23.92 -5.71 0.05
C VAL A 288 24.25 -4.22 0.21
N TRP A 289 23.61 -3.36 -0.58
CA TRP A 289 23.89 -1.94 -0.60
C TRP A 289 23.48 -1.24 0.70
N MET A 290 22.26 -1.47 1.18
CA MET A 290 21.76 -0.86 2.41
C MET A 290 22.43 -1.44 3.66
N GLY A 291 22.87 -2.71 3.60
CA GLY A 291 23.61 -3.36 4.66
C GLY A 291 24.92 -2.65 5.03
N TRP A 292 25.58 -1.99 4.06
CA TRP A 292 26.78 -1.16 4.35
C TRP A 292 26.46 0.01 5.29
N PHE A 293 25.23 0.46 5.35
CA PHE A 293 24.77 1.53 6.23
C PHE A 293 24.03 0.99 7.47
N GLY A 294 24.00 -0.32 7.68
CA GLY A 294 23.22 -0.93 8.77
C GLY A 294 21.70 -0.83 8.60
N LEU A 295 21.22 -0.53 7.38
CA LEU A 295 19.82 -0.39 7.06
C LEU A 295 19.21 -1.71 6.58
N GLY A 296 18.00 -2.03 7.07
CA GLY A 296 17.15 -3.05 6.45
C GLY A 296 16.49 -2.51 5.17
N VAL A 297 16.19 -3.40 4.23
CA VAL A 297 15.57 -3.03 2.95
C VAL A 297 14.15 -2.45 3.10
N GLY A 298 13.46 -2.73 4.20
CA GLY A 298 12.10 -2.30 4.45
C GLY A 298 11.17 -2.66 3.28
N ALA A 299 10.27 -1.76 2.93
CA ALA A 299 9.36 -1.89 1.80
C ALA A 299 9.92 -1.27 0.49
N LEU A 300 11.21 -0.91 0.44
CA LEU A 300 11.81 -0.25 -0.72
C LEU A 300 11.80 -1.15 -1.98
N PRO A 301 12.12 -2.47 -1.90
CA PRO A 301 12.11 -3.34 -3.06
C PRO A 301 10.78 -3.34 -3.81
N TYR A 302 9.68 -3.53 -3.10
CA TYR A 302 8.36 -3.54 -3.71
C TYR A 302 7.97 -2.17 -4.29
N ASN A 303 8.28 -1.08 -3.59
CA ASN A 303 8.00 0.27 -4.10
C ASN A 303 8.70 0.52 -5.44
N LEU A 304 9.99 0.19 -5.55
CA LEU A 304 10.76 0.39 -6.77
C LEU A 304 10.22 -0.44 -7.94
N VAL A 305 9.94 -1.72 -7.70
CA VAL A 305 9.44 -2.62 -8.75
C VAL A 305 8.05 -2.18 -9.19
N VAL A 306 7.12 -1.94 -8.26
CA VAL A 306 5.75 -1.59 -8.63
C VAL A 306 5.69 -0.23 -9.32
N LEU A 307 6.39 0.80 -8.81
CA LEU A 307 6.43 2.11 -9.46
C LEU A 307 7.10 2.03 -10.84
N GLY A 308 8.22 1.31 -10.97
CA GLY A 308 8.91 1.13 -12.24
C GLY A 308 8.06 0.40 -13.28
N VAL A 309 7.45 -0.71 -12.91
CA VAL A 309 6.57 -1.49 -13.80
C VAL A 309 5.35 -0.66 -14.20
N MET A 310 4.68 -0.01 -13.25
CA MET A 310 3.51 0.81 -13.54
C MET A 310 3.83 2.03 -14.41
N ALA A 311 4.99 2.66 -14.19
CA ALA A 311 5.47 3.74 -15.06
C ALA A 311 5.72 3.23 -16.49
N ALA A 312 6.39 2.08 -16.63
CA ALA A 312 6.62 1.47 -17.94
C ALA A 312 5.32 1.12 -18.67
N LEU A 313 4.36 0.47 -17.96
CA LEU A 313 3.08 0.10 -18.57
C LEU A 313 2.27 1.29 -19.06
N ARG A 314 2.42 2.46 -18.44
CA ARG A 314 1.75 3.69 -18.88
C ARG A 314 2.35 4.31 -20.16
N LEU A 315 3.62 4.06 -20.40
CA LEU A 315 4.31 4.51 -21.61
C LEU A 315 4.05 3.59 -22.81
N LEU A 316 3.60 2.36 -22.57
CA LEU A 316 3.27 1.43 -23.64
C LEU A 316 1.91 1.79 -24.25
N PRO A 317 1.84 1.96 -25.61
CA PRO A 317 0.60 2.38 -26.28
C PRO A 317 -0.52 1.34 -26.18
N ARG A 318 -0.18 0.07 -26.04
CA ARG A 318 -1.14 -1.05 -25.86
C ARG A 318 -0.49 -2.17 -25.04
N PRO A 319 -0.61 -2.14 -23.71
CA PRO A 319 -0.15 -3.26 -22.90
C PRO A 319 -1.01 -4.49 -23.21
N ILE A 320 -0.38 -5.58 -23.66
CA ILE A 320 -1.06 -6.81 -24.11
C ILE A 320 -1.90 -7.40 -22.97
N GLY A 321 -3.23 -7.30 -23.08
CA GLY A 321 -4.18 -7.90 -22.14
C GLY A 321 -4.19 -7.30 -20.75
N LEU A 322 -3.38 -6.28 -20.45
CA LEU A 322 -3.38 -5.59 -19.16
C LEU A 322 -4.38 -4.44 -19.20
N ILE A 323 -5.23 -4.39 -18.19
CA ILE A 323 -6.25 -3.35 -18.04
C ILE A 323 -5.97 -2.62 -16.74
N VAL A 324 -5.47 -1.39 -16.83
CA VAL A 324 -5.25 -0.55 -15.64
C VAL A 324 -6.58 -0.30 -14.95
N SER A 325 -6.64 -0.54 -13.66
CA SER A 325 -7.84 -0.32 -12.87
C SER A 325 -8.22 1.16 -12.89
N PRO A 326 -9.38 1.52 -13.44
CA PRO A 326 -9.85 2.91 -13.45
C PRO A 326 -10.34 3.37 -12.07
N TRP A 327 -10.58 2.41 -11.14
CA TRP A 327 -11.20 2.66 -9.85
C TRP A 327 -10.34 2.10 -8.72
N THR A 328 -9.62 2.94 -8.04
CA THR A 328 -8.81 2.56 -6.88
C THR A 328 -9.63 2.28 -5.61
N THR A 329 -10.95 2.48 -5.66
CA THR A 329 -11.87 2.36 -4.53
C THR A 329 -12.66 1.06 -4.50
N LEU A 330 -12.50 0.19 -5.50
CA LEU A 330 -13.19 -1.09 -5.55
C LEU A 330 -12.26 -2.24 -5.20
N GLN A 331 -12.82 -3.25 -4.54
CA GLN A 331 -12.15 -4.53 -4.35
C GLN A 331 -11.84 -5.17 -5.71
N PRO A 332 -10.76 -5.96 -5.85
CA PRO A 332 -10.41 -6.67 -7.08
C PRO A 332 -11.57 -7.47 -7.67
N GLU A 333 -12.36 -8.11 -6.83
CA GLU A 333 -13.56 -8.89 -7.21
C GLU A 333 -14.64 -8.02 -7.83
N GLY A 334 -14.87 -6.85 -7.25
CA GLY A 334 -15.83 -5.86 -7.77
C GLY A 334 -15.42 -5.36 -9.14
N MET A 335 -14.11 -5.11 -9.32
CA MET A 335 -13.55 -4.69 -10.59
C MET A 335 -13.70 -5.76 -11.68
N ALA A 336 -13.35 -7.02 -11.36
CA ALA A 336 -13.50 -8.13 -12.29
C ALA A 336 -14.97 -8.32 -12.71
N ARG A 337 -15.92 -8.23 -11.78
CA ARG A 337 -17.37 -8.31 -12.08
C ARG A 337 -17.84 -7.16 -12.98
N LEU A 338 -17.41 -5.91 -12.69
CA LEU A 338 -17.79 -4.78 -13.53
C LEU A 338 -17.29 -4.93 -14.96
N MET A 339 -16.06 -5.43 -15.13
CA MET A 339 -15.52 -5.68 -16.48
C MET A 339 -16.28 -6.79 -17.20
N GLN A 340 -16.67 -7.87 -16.51
CA GLN A 340 -17.50 -8.94 -17.09
C GLN A 340 -18.88 -8.41 -17.50
N ILE A 341 -19.55 -7.62 -16.65
CA ILE A 341 -20.85 -7.03 -16.95
C ILE A 341 -20.73 -6.06 -18.15
N SER A 342 -19.67 -5.25 -18.19
CA SER A 342 -19.42 -4.37 -19.32
C SER A 342 -19.21 -5.12 -20.62
N ALA A 343 -18.43 -6.21 -20.61
CA ALA A 343 -18.19 -7.05 -21.77
C ALA A 343 -19.48 -7.75 -22.27
N LEU A 344 -20.36 -8.17 -21.35
CA LEU A 344 -21.64 -8.79 -21.70
C LEU A 344 -22.66 -7.76 -22.25
N ARG A 345 -22.72 -6.57 -21.66
CA ARG A 345 -23.64 -5.51 -22.10
C ARG A 345 -23.21 -4.80 -23.37
N PHE A 346 -21.90 -4.73 -23.58
CA PHE A 346 -21.29 -3.97 -24.68
C PHE A 346 -20.23 -4.82 -25.40
N PRO A 347 -20.62 -5.98 -26.00
CA PRO A 347 -19.65 -6.93 -26.60
C PRO A 347 -18.82 -6.32 -27.73
N HIS A 348 -19.26 -5.20 -28.31
CA HIS A 348 -18.56 -4.48 -29.38
C HIS A 348 -17.90 -3.18 -28.89
N TYR A 349 -18.01 -2.86 -27.61
CA TYR A 349 -17.34 -1.71 -27.01
C TYR A 349 -15.89 -2.08 -26.71
N TYR A 350 -15.08 -2.23 -27.74
CA TYR A 350 -13.72 -1.75 -27.66
C TYR A 350 -13.89 -0.28 -27.32
N GLN A 351 -13.44 0.16 -26.15
CA GLN A 351 -13.34 1.59 -25.90
C GLN A 351 -12.37 2.11 -26.96
N PRO A 352 -12.82 2.74 -28.05
CA PRO A 352 -11.90 3.45 -28.91
C PRO A 352 -11.24 4.45 -27.98
N ALA A 353 -9.91 4.58 -28.04
CA ALA A 353 -9.22 5.66 -27.38
C ALA A 353 -9.87 6.94 -27.92
N VAL A 354 -10.78 7.52 -27.15
CA VAL A 354 -11.41 8.79 -27.52
C VAL A 354 -10.35 9.83 -27.26
N PHE A 355 -9.65 10.19 -28.31
CA PHE A 355 -8.76 11.32 -28.28
C PHE A 355 -9.62 12.57 -28.35
N LEU A 356 -9.48 13.45 -27.38
CA LEU A 356 -10.07 14.77 -27.47
C LEU A 356 -9.48 15.49 -28.69
N PRO A 357 -10.30 16.22 -29.46
CA PRO A 357 -9.82 16.94 -30.63
C PRO A 357 -8.92 18.11 -30.18
N GLY A 358 -7.65 17.86 -30.03
CA GLY A 358 -6.62 18.83 -29.67
C GLY A 358 -5.71 18.39 -28.53
N ALA A 359 -4.48 18.87 -28.53
CA ALA A 359 -3.49 18.69 -27.48
C ALA A 359 -3.65 19.77 -26.40
N GLY A 360 -3.33 19.42 -25.14
CA GLY A 360 -3.31 20.34 -24.00
C GLY A 360 -4.51 20.21 -23.06
N GLU A 361 -4.49 20.98 -21.99
CA GLU A 361 -5.59 21.07 -21.03
C GLU A 361 -6.76 21.83 -21.66
N ARG A 362 -7.95 21.29 -21.51
CA ARG A 362 -9.20 21.89 -21.98
C ARG A 362 -10.16 22.05 -20.81
N VAL A 363 -10.84 23.18 -20.79
CA VAL A 363 -11.92 23.43 -19.83
C VAL A 363 -13.20 22.95 -20.45
N VAL A 364 -13.90 22.03 -19.77
CA VAL A 364 -15.25 21.62 -20.19
C VAL A 364 -16.20 22.76 -19.87
N THR A 365 -16.70 23.41 -20.88
CA THR A 365 -17.64 24.55 -20.74
C THR A 365 -19.05 24.09 -20.52
N GLN A 366 -19.42 22.90 -21.04
CA GLN A 366 -20.71 22.29 -20.79
C GLN A 366 -20.58 20.76 -20.77
N GLY A 367 -21.01 20.14 -19.67
CA GLY A 367 -21.00 18.71 -19.47
C GLY A 367 -22.31 18.02 -19.87
N PHE A 368 -22.45 16.76 -19.52
CA PHE A 368 -23.67 15.98 -19.77
C PHE A 368 -24.90 16.65 -19.13
N ASP A 369 -26.04 16.57 -19.83
CA ASP A 369 -27.32 17.20 -19.43
C ASP A 369 -27.19 18.73 -19.18
N GLY A 370 -26.23 19.37 -19.82
CA GLY A 370 -25.98 20.80 -19.72
C GLY A 370 -27.18 21.65 -20.13
N ALA A 371 -27.38 22.76 -19.41
CA ALA A 371 -28.59 23.55 -19.51
C ALA A 371 -28.82 24.24 -20.87
N LEU A 372 -27.76 24.50 -21.64
CA LEU A 372 -27.84 25.27 -22.88
C LEU A 372 -28.21 24.39 -24.08
N THR A 373 -27.31 23.50 -24.50
CA THR A 373 -27.45 22.73 -25.75
C THR A 373 -27.53 21.22 -25.54
N HIS A 374 -27.03 20.70 -24.41
CA HIS A 374 -26.93 19.27 -24.16
C HIS A 374 -28.24 18.67 -23.67
N ARG A 375 -29.27 18.69 -24.53
CA ARG A 375 -30.62 18.16 -24.26
C ARG A 375 -31.00 17.10 -25.30
N GLY A 376 -31.87 16.18 -24.95
CA GLY A 376 -32.37 15.14 -25.87
C GLY A 376 -31.24 14.27 -26.39
N TRP A 377 -31.06 14.21 -27.71
CA TRP A 377 -30.02 13.41 -28.37
C TRP A 377 -28.60 13.85 -28.04
N TRP A 378 -28.36 15.11 -27.71
CA TRP A 378 -27.06 15.72 -27.40
C TRP A 378 -26.70 15.74 -25.92
N ARG A 379 -27.54 15.16 -25.07
CA ARG A 379 -27.34 15.19 -23.61
C ARG A 379 -26.01 14.62 -23.13
N HIS A 380 -25.35 13.77 -23.93
CA HIS A 380 -24.07 13.16 -23.61
C HIS A 380 -22.88 13.81 -24.34
N ALA A 381 -23.10 14.96 -24.97
CA ALA A 381 -22.01 15.72 -25.56
C ALA A 381 -21.18 16.46 -24.49
N LEU A 382 -19.96 16.84 -24.86
CA LEU A 382 -19.07 17.67 -24.06
C LEU A 382 -18.58 18.83 -24.94
N ASP A 383 -18.72 20.04 -24.44
CA ASP A 383 -18.17 21.25 -25.07
C ASP A 383 -16.86 21.62 -24.35
N PHE A 384 -15.82 21.93 -25.12
CA PHE A 384 -14.48 22.26 -24.64
C PHE A 384 -14.13 23.71 -24.93
#